data_4a381684185b1aa788dd4f1d6fe66c6d
#
_entry.id   4a381684185b1aa788dd4f1d6fe66c6d
#
_cell.length_a   1.000
_cell.length_b   1.000
_cell.length_c   1.000
_cell.angle_alpha   90.00
_cell.angle_beta   90.00
_cell.angle_gamma   90.00
#
_symmetry.space_group_name_H-M   'P 1'
#
loop_
_entity.id
_entity.type
_entity.pdbx_description
1 polymer ?
#
loop_
_entity_poly.entity_id
_entity_poly.type
_entity_poly.pdbx_seq_one_letter_code
_entity_poly.pdbx_strand_id
1 'polypeptide(L)' 'MQAAVCYAFGQPLVIEEIRIDPPQQGEVKVKVAATAICHSDVHLIRGEWGGPLPVVPGHESAGVVAEV' A
#
# COMPACT_ATOMS: atom_id res chain seq x y z
N MET A 1 -9.66 8.29 -0.24
CA MET A 1 -9.58 6.93 0.35
C MET A 1 -8.60 6.90 1.51
N GLN A 2 -8.79 6.01 2.44
CA GLN A 2 -7.87 5.87 3.58
C GLN A 2 -6.81 4.83 3.29
N ALA A 3 -5.60 5.07 3.81
CA ALA A 3 -4.48 4.15 3.68
C ALA A 3 -3.63 4.16 4.93
N ALA A 4 -2.96 3.04 5.18
CA ALA A 4 -1.96 2.92 6.23
C ALA A 4 -0.60 3.24 5.61
N VAL A 5 -0.02 4.37 5.99
CA VAL A 5 1.19 4.91 5.37
C VAL A 5 2.39 4.74 6.28
N CYS A 6 3.48 4.21 5.74
CA CYS A 6 4.75 4.10 6.45
C CYS A 6 5.60 5.32 6.11
N TYR A 7 5.77 6.22 7.08
CA TYR A 7 6.59 7.41 6.93
C TYR A 7 8.02 7.22 7.43
N ALA A 8 8.20 6.30 8.36
CA ALA A 8 9.51 6.00 8.92
C ALA A 8 9.58 4.53 9.32
N PHE A 9 10.72 3.91 9.08
CA PHE A 9 10.92 2.51 9.46
C PHE A 9 10.95 2.36 10.98
N GLY A 10 10.36 1.26 11.47
CA GLY A 10 10.31 0.97 12.90
C GLY A 10 9.30 1.80 13.68
N GLN A 11 8.49 2.60 13.00
CA GLN A 11 7.46 3.42 13.63
C GLN A 11 6.07 2.91 13.25
N PRO A 12 5.03 3.21 14.06
CA PRO A 12 3.66 2.83 13.70
C PRO A 12 3.24 3.43 12.37
N LEU A 13 2.42 2.70 11.62
CA LEU A 13 1.81 3.21 10.40
C LEU A 13 0.79 4.30 10.75
N VAL A 14 0.64 5.26 9.86
CA VAL A 14 -0.33 6.35 10.01
C VAL A 14 -1.51 6.10 9.08
N ILE A 15 -2.71 6.08 9.65
CA ILE A 15 -3.95 5.97 8.84
C ILE A 15 -4.33 7.37 8.41
N GLU A 16 -4.34 7.62 7.11
CA GLU A 16 -4.68 8.94 6.60
C GLU A 16 -5.41 8.87 5.27
N GLU A 17 -6.03 9.98 4.91
CA GLU A 17 -6.70 10.14 3.64
C GLU A 17 -5.67 10.40 2.56
N ILE A 18 -5.71 9.60 1.49
CA ILE A 18 -4.83 9.78 0.34
C ILE A 18 -5.64 9.89 -0.94
N ARG A 19 -5.00 10.43 -1.98
CA ARG A 19 -5.56 10.50 -3.32
C ARG A 19 -4.83 9.50 -4.21
N ILE A 20 -5.57 8.86 -5.09
CA ILE A 20 -5.01 7.96 -6.09
C ILE A 20 -5.31 8.52 -7.48
N ASP A 21 -4.29 8.56 -8.34
CA ASP A 21 -4.43 9.06 -9.70
C ASP A 21 -5.19 8.06 -10.59
N PRO A 22 -5.82 8.54 -11.69
CA PRO A 22 -6.40 7.63 -12.66
C PRO A 22 -5.35 6.67 -13.22
N PRO A 23 -5.74 5.44 -13.60
CA PRO A 23 -4.77 4.50 -14.16
C PRO A 23 -4.23 4.98 -15.49
N GLN A 24 -2.94 4.76 -15.72
CA GLN A 24 -2.27 5.06 -16.98
C GLN A 24 -2.28 3.83 -17.88
N GLN A 25 -1.70 3.95 -19.06
CA GLN A 25 -1.64 2.83 -20.01
C GLN A 25 -0.93 1.64 -19.36
N GLY A 26 -1.54 0.47 -19.44
CA GLY A 26 -1.00 -0.75 -18.84
C GLY A 26 -1.33 -0.91 -17.35
N GLU A 27 -2.12 0.00 -16.78
CA GLU A 27 -2.52 -0.04 -15.38
C GLU A 27 -4.02 -0.23 -15.24
N VAL A 28 -4.43 -0.74 -14.08
CA VAL A 28 -5.84 -0.81 -13.70
C VAL A 28 -5.98 -0.31 -12.27
N LYS A 29 -7.12 0.29 -11.96
CA LYS A 29 -7.47 0.67 -10.59
C LYS A 29 -8.37 -0.42 -10.01
N VAL A 30 -8.00 -0.97 -8.87
CA VAL A 30 -8.72 -2.05 -8.21
C VAL A 30 -9.35 -1.53 -6.93
N LYS A 31 -10.66 -1.77 -6.76
CA LYS A 31 -11.32 -1.55 -5.48
C LYS A 31 -11.04 -2.77 -4.62
N VAL A 32 -10.19 -2.60 -3.62
CA VAL A 32 -9.73 -3.69 -2.75
C VAL A 32 -10.88 -4.13 -1.84
N ALA A 33 -11.18 -5.43 -1.87
CA ALA A 33 -12.17 -6.02 -0.98
C ALA A 33 -11.52 -6.57 0.28
N ALA A 34 -10.32 -7.14 0.15
CA ALA A 34 -9.58 -7.71 1.27
C ALA A 34 -8.09 -7.71 0.95
N THR A 35 -7.28 -7.60 1.99
CA THR A 35 -5.83 -7.72 1.86
C THR A 35 -5.30 -8.52 3.05
N ALA A 36 -4.31 -9.37 2.80
CA ALA A 36 -3.66 -10.14 3.84
C ALA A 36 -2.36 -9.46 4.25
N ILE A 37 -1.98 -9.63 5.51
CA ILE A 37 -0.70 -9.17 6.02
C ILE A 37 0.31 -10.29 5.83
N CYS A 38 1.37 -10.00 5.08
CA CYS A 38 2.46 -10.94 4.85
C CYS A 38 3.65 -10.59 5.74
N HIS A 39 4.46 -11.59 6.08
CA HIS A 39 5.66 -11.37 6.89
C HIS A 39 6.62 -10.39 6.20
N SER A 40 6.65 -10.37 4.88
CA SER A 40 7.46 -9.44 4.10
C SER A 40 7.04 -7.98 4.32
N ASP A 41 5.76 -7.70 4.59
CA ASP A 41 5.29 -6.36 4.93
C ASP A 41 5.91 -5.89 6.25
N VAL A 42 6.05 -6.82 7.21
CA VAL A 42 6.70 -6.53 8.50
C VAL A 42 8.18 -6.21 8.30
N HIS A 43 8.87 -6.96 7.45
CA HIS A 43 10.28 -6.69 7.12
C HIS A 43 10.45 -5.30 6.49
N LEU A 44 9.56 -4.91 5.59
CA LEU A 44 9.59 -3.60 4.96
C LEU A 44 9.39 -2.50 5.98
N ILE A 45 8.39 -2.62 6.86
CA ILE A 45 8.07 -1.62 7.88
C ILE A 45 9.23 -1.45 8.87
N ARG A 46 9.94 -2.53 9.17
CA ARG A 46 11.10 -2.50 10.05
C ARG A 46 12.33 -1.91 9.39
N GLY A 47 12.30 -1.72 8.08
CA GLY A 47 13.41 -1.16 7.32
C GLY A 47 14.51 -2.15 6.99
N GLU A 48 14.24 -3.45 7.04
CA GLU A 48 15.24 -4.49 6.79
C GLU A 48 15.71 -4.51 5.34
N TRP A 49 14.88 -4.00 4.44
CA TRP A 49 15.22 -3.92 3.01
C TRP A 49 15.54 -2.52 2.54
N GLY A 50 15.22 -1.49 3.34
CA GLY A 50 15.32 -0.11 2.91
C GLY A 50 14.25 0.25 1.88
N GLY A 51 14.51 1.30 1.13
CA GLY A 51 13.62 1.75 0.07
C GLY A 51 13.06 3.14 0.30
N PRO A 52 12.32 3.69 -0.68
CA PRO A 52 11.78 5.04 -0.58
C PRO A 52 10.62 5.13 0.41
N LEU A 53 10.54 6.26 1.10
CA LEU A 53 9.46 6.63 2.00
C LEU A 53 8.86 7.96 1.53
N PRO A 54 7.59 8.23 1.77
CA PRO A 54 6.60 7.35 2.40
C PRO A 54 6.14 6.22 1.47
N VAL A 55 5.64 5.15 2.04
CA VAL A 55 5.14 4.00 1.27
C VAL A 55 3.88 3.43 1.91
N VAL A 56 2.96 2.94 1.09
CA VAL A 56 1.78 2.19 1.54
C VAL A 56 2.10 0.72 1.34
N PRO A 57 2.41 -0.02 2.41
CA PRO A 57 2.79 -1.44 2.27
C PRO A 57 1.57 -2.32 1.98
N GLY A 58 1.82 -3.45 1.33
CA GLY A 58 0.82 -4.46 1.04
C GLY A 58 0.98 -5.00 -0.37
N HIS A 59 0.86 -6.32 -0.52
CA HIS A 59 0.99 -6.98 -1.82
C HIS A 59 0.11 -8.23 -1.95
N GLU A 60 -0.71 -8.52 -0.95
CA GLU A 60 -1.60 -9.70 -0.96
C GLU A 60 -3.04 -9.23 -0.92
N SER A 61 -3.44 -8.50 -1.94
CA SER A 61 -4.76 -7.88 -2.01
C SER A 61 -5.64 -8.55 -3.07
N ALA A 62 -6.94 -8.56 -2.83
CA ALA A 62 -7.93 -9.03 -3.78
C ALA A 62 -9.07 -8.03 -3.86
N GLY A 63 -9.59 -7.84 -5.07
CA GLY A 63 -10.67 -6.88 -5.26
C GLY A 63 -11.24 -6.95 -6.66
N VAL A 64 -11.92 -5.88 -7.06
CA VAL A 64 -12.60 -5.77 -8.35
C VAL A 64 -12.02 -4.59 -9.12
N VAL A 65 -11.81 -4.77 -10.41
CA VAL A 65 -11.36 -3.67 -11.26
C VAL A 65 -12.40 -2.56 -11.26
N ALA A 66 -12.00 -1.36 -10.86
CA ALA A 66 -12.88 -0.21 -10.77
C ALA A 66 -12.73 0.73 -11.96
N GLU A 67 -11.52 0.80 -12.52
CA GLU A 67 -11.22 1.73 -13.61
C GLU A 67 -10.02 1.22 -14.42
N VAL A 68 -10.06 1.43 -15.73
CA VAL A 68 -8.98 1.06 -16.64
C VAL A 68 -8.49 2.25 -17.44
#